data_66d1bfbb670703023bf5f996242490e8
#
_entry.id   66d1bfbb670703023bf5f996242490e8
#
_cell.length_a   1.000
_cell.length_b   1.000
_cell.length_c   1.000
_cell.angle_alpha   90.00
_cell.angle_beta   90.00
_cell.angle_gamma   90.00
#
_symmetry.space_group_name_H-M   'P 1'
#
loop_
_entity.id
_entity.type
_entity.pdbx_description
1 polymer ?
#
loop_
_entity_poly.entity_id
_entity_poly.type
_entity_poly.pdbx_seq_one_letter_code
_entity_poly.pdbx_strand_id
1 'polypeptide(L)' 'MNYQVTNIEFDFTGCLETHGSYELPENEQQEIYDEIIGSFWEAVDGDDLVEEITAATGWCIKSIDYRHILN' A
#
# COMPACT_ATOMS: atom_id res chain seq x y z
N MET A 1 -6.98 14.32 -6.80
CA MET A 1 -6.43 13.63 -7.97
C MET A 1 -6.62 12.14 -7.80
N ASN A 2 -6.86 11.45 -8.89
CA ASN A 2 -7.05 10.01 -8.83
C ASN A 2 -5.80 9.28 -9.31
N TYR A 3 -5.44 8.24 -8.60
CA TYR A 3 -4.28 7.42 -8.91
C TYR A 3 -4.69 5.96 -8.98
N GLN A 4 -4.02 5.21 -9.83
CA GLN A 4 -4.15 3.77 -9.86
C GLN A 4 -2.82 3.16 -9.46
N VAL A 5 -2.83 2.27 -8.48
CA VAL A 5 -1.63 1.54 -8.07
C VAL A 5 -1.33 0.47 -9.12
N THR A 6 -0.15 0.56 -9.72
CA THR A 6 0.28 -0.42 -10.73
C THR A 6 1.16 -1.49 -10.14
N ASN A 7 1.91 -1.15 -9.10
CA ASN A 7 2.70 -2.12 -8.34
C ASN A 7 2.97 -1.55 -6.95
N ILE A 8 3.19 -2.42 -5.98
CA ILE A 8 3.47 -1.98 -4.62
C ILE A 8 4.25 -3.07 -3.90
N GLU A 9 5.14 -2.65 -3.00
CA GLU A 9 5.84 -3.55 -2.10
C GLU A 9 5.66 -3.03 -0.67
N PHE A 10 5.10 -3.86 0.18
CA PHE A 10 4.90 -3.53 1.58
C PHE A 10 6.06 -4.04 2.44
N ASP A 11 6.30 -3.35 3.54
CA ASP A 11 7.18 -3.82 4.60
C ASP A 11 6.31 -4.39 5.72
N PHE A 12 6.18 -5.70 5.74
CA PHE A 12 5.36 -6.38 6.73
C PHE A 12 6.08 -6.64 8.04
N THR A 13 7.36 -6.30 8.14
CA THR A 13 8.18 -6.73 9.28
C THR A 13 8.68 -5.64 10.19
N GLY A 14 8.84 -4.44 9.77
CA GLY A 14 9.63 -3.48 10.54
C GLY A 14 8.95 -2.19 10.93
N CYS A 15 7.85 -1.87 10.32
CA CYS A 15 7.31 -0.52 10.43
C CYS A 15 6.45 -0.30 11.66
N LEU A 16 5.70 -1.29 12.07
CA LEU A 16 4.76 -1.14 13.18
C LEU A 16 5.33 -1.81 14.44
N GLU A 17 5.92 -1.01 15.30
CA GLU A 17 6.51 -1.51 16.55
C GLU A 17 5.52 -2.27 17.42
N THR A 18 4.25 -1.89 17.34
CA THR A 18 3.21 -2.53 18.13
C THR A 18 2.93 -3.97 17.71
N HIS A 19 3.36 -4.35 16.52
CA HIS A 19 3.17 -5.72 16.03
C HIS A 19 4.36 -6.63 16.36
N GLY A 20 5.46 -6.06 16.77
CA GLY A 20 6.60 -6.80 17.29
C GLY A 20 7.09 -7.91 16.36
N SER A 21 6.86 -9.14 16.77
CA SER A 21 7.31 -10.31 16.04
C SER A 21 6.25 -10.94 15.15
N TYR A 22 5.15 -10.26 14.92
CA TYR A 22 4.10 -10.79 14.07
C TYR A 22 4.55 -10.86 12.62
N GLU A 23 4.46 -12.04 12.04
CA GLU A 23 4.75 -12.26 10.62
C GLU A 23 3.46 -12.64 9.91
N LEU A 24 3.19 -11.93 8.81
CA LEU A 24 2.03 -12.21 8.00
C LEU A 24 2.32 -13.39 7.07
N PRO A 25 1.48 -14.43 7.03
CA PRO A 25 1.66 -15.54 6.10
C PRO A 25 1.66 -15.07 4.64
N GLU A 26 2.43 -15.75 3.78
CA GLU A 26 2.53 -15.37 2.37
C GLU A 26 1.19 -15.29 1.65
N ASN A 27 0.28 -16.20 1.95
CA ASN A 27 -1.04 -16.19 1.33
C ASN A 27 -1.83 -14.92 1.69
N GLU A 28 -1.71 -14.44 2.93
CA GLU A 28 -2.36 -13.21 3.33
C GLU A 28 -1.68 -11.99 2.73
N GLN A 29 -0.35 -12.01 2.63
CA GLN A 29 0.38 -10.97 1.94
C GLN A 29 -0.07 -10.85 0.48
N GLN A 30 -0.22 -11.99 -0.18
CA GLN A 30 -0.66 -12.01 -1.58
C GLN A 30 -2.08 -11.45 -1.73
N GLU A 31 -2.96 -11.75 -0.81
CA GLU A 31 -4.31 -11.18 -0.81
C GLU A 31 -4.29 -9.66 -0.72
N ILE A 32 -3.43 -9.12 0.13
CA ILE A 32 -3.27 -7.67 0.27
C ILE A 32 -2.77 -7.08 -1.04
N TYR A 33 -1.74 -7.68 -1.66
CA TYR A 33 -1.23 -7.24 -2.94
C TYR A 33 -2.30 -7.27 -4.02
N ASP A 34 -3.05 -8.37 -4.10
CA ASP A 34 -4.11 -8.53 -5.10
C ASP A 34 -5.21 -7.48 -4.93
N GLU A 35 -5.49 -7.11 -3.70
CA GLU A 35 -6.51 -6.09 -3.42
C GLU A 35 -6.02 -4.68 -3.77
N ILE A 36 -4.76 -4.37 -3.48
CA ILE A 36 -4.23 -3.02 -3.66
C ILE A 36 -3.75 -2.78 -5.08
N ILE A 37 -3.05 -3.75 -5.69
CA ILE A 37 -2.58 -3.59 -7.06
C ILE A 37 -3.78 -3.51 -8.01
N GLY A 38 -3.82 -2.45 -8.81
CA GLY A 38 -4.93 -2.16 -9.69
C GLY A 38 -6.03 -1.31 -9.07
N SER A 39 -5.97 -1.05 -7.77
CA SER A 39 -6.98 -0.24 -7.10
C SER A 39 -6.81 1.24 -7.41
N PHE A 40 -7.92 1.97 -7.29
CA PHE A 40 -7.93 3.42 -7.51
C PHE A 40 -8.00 4.14 -6.18
N TRP A 41 -7.26 5.23 -6.08
CA TRP A 41 -7.18 6.02 -4.84
C TRP A 41 -7.26 7.50 -5.17
N GLU A 42 -7.90 8.26 -4.30
CA GLU A 42 -7.90 9.70 -4.39
C GLU A 42 -6.90 10.26 -3.39
N ALA A 43 -5.99 11.11 -3.88
CA ALA A 43 -4.95 11.73 -3.06
C ALA A 43 -4.52 13.04 -3.70
N VAL A 44 -3.87 13.89 -2.91
CA VAL A 44 -3.39 15.19 -3.39
C VAL A 44 -2.15 15.01 -4.27
N ASP A 45 -1.27 14.11 -3.85
CA ASP A 45 -0.03 13.79 -4.57
C ASP A 45 0.43 12.36 -4.21
N GLY A 46 1.60 11.98 -4.71
CA GLY A 46 2.14 10.66 -4.46
C GLY A 46 2.43 10.38 -2.99
N ASP A 47 2.90 11.38 -2.25
CA ASP A 47 3.19 11.22 -0.83
C ASP A 47 1.89 11.00 -0.04
N ASP A 48 0.86 11.75 -0.38
CA ASP A 48 -0.45 11.59 0.23
C ASP A 48 -1.05 10.21 -0.11
N LEU A 49 -0.84 9.75 -1.34
CA LEU A 49 -1.28 8.42 -1.76
C LEU A 49 -0.67 7.32 -0.87
N VAL A 50 0.62 7.42 -0.58
CA VAL A 50 1.31 6.48 0.30
C VAL A 50 0.69 6.50 1.70
N GLU A 51 0.43 7.69 2.23
CA GLU A 51 -0.20 7.83 3.54
C GLU A 51 -1.60 7.24 3.57
N GLU A 52 -2.38 7.47 2.54
CA GLU A 52 -3.74 6.94 2.44
C GLU A 52 -3.74 5.41 2.44
N ILE A 53 -2.87 4.80 1.66
CA ILE A 53 -2.76 3.35 1.59
C ILE A 53 -2.25 2.78 2.92
N THR A 54 -1.25 3.42 3.52
CA THR A 54 -0.72 3.01 4.82
C THR A 54 -1.81 3.04 5.89
N ALA A 55 -2.61 4.10 5.91
CA ALA A 55 -3.70 4.23 6.87
C ALA A 55 -4.78 3.16 6.65
N ALA A 56 -5.08 2.85 5.40
CA ALA A 56 -6.11 1.89 5.06
C ALA A 56 -5.69 0.44 5.35
N THR A 57 -4.42 0.11 5.12
CA THR A 57 -3.92 -1.25 5.28
C THR A 57 -3.30 -1.51 6.64
N GLY A 58 -2.76 -0.47 7.26
CA GLY A 58 -2.00 -0.59 8.50
C GLY A 58 -0.57 -1.04 8.32
N TRP A 59 -0.10 -1.15 7.07
CA TRP A 59 1.26 -1.59 6.76
C TRP A 59 2.05 -0.48 6.09
N CYS A 60 3.35 -0.42 6.38
CA CYS A 60 4.23 0.52 5.71
C CYS A 60 4.54 0.06 4.29
N ILE A 61 4.76 1.01 3.43
CA ILE A 61 5.08 0.77 2.03
C ILE A 61 6.58 0.94 1.83
N LYS A 62 7.21 -0.08 1.26
CA LYS A 62 8.62 -0.05 0.89
C LYS A 62 8.85 0.65 -0.43
N SER A 63 8.02 0.34 -1.41
CA SER A 63 8.04 1.01 -2.70
C SER A 63 6.65 0.93 -3.32
N ILE A 64 6.37 1.85 -4.22
CA ILE A 64 5.08 1.89 -4.89
C ILE A 64 5.27 2.46 -6.29
N ASP A 65 4.57 1.85 -7.25
CA ASP A 65 4.41 2.38 -8.58
C ASP A 65 2.93 2.68 -8.79
N TYR A 66 2.65 3.83 -9.34
CA TYR A 66 1.28 4.26 -9.57
C TYR A 66 1.25 5.15 -10.80
N ARG A 67 0.05 5.34 -11.32
CA ARG A 67 -0.14 6.30 -12.41
C ARG A 67 -1.24 7.28 -12.05
N HIS A 68 -1.10 8.48 -12.52
CA HIS A 68 -2.10 9.53 -12.37
C HIS A 68 -3.20 9.32 -13.40
N ILE A 69 -4.43 9.24 -12.94
CA ILE A 69 -5.58 9.09 -13.82
C ILE A 69 -6.07 10.48 -14.19
N LEU A 70 -6.00 10.78 -15.46
CA LEU A 70 -6.48 12.05 -15.99
C LEU A 70 -7.89 11.87 -16.53
N ASN A 71 -8.78 12.69 -16.03
CA ASN A 71 -10.16 12.68 -16.49
C ASN A 71 -10.43 13.84 -17.42
#